data_0a8c03bd0dbe5e42267d61404c6975c3
#
_entry.id   0a8c03bd0dbe5e42267d61404c6975c3
#
_cell.length_a   1.000
_cell.length_b   1.000
_cell.length_c   1.000
_cell.angle_alpha   90.00
_cell.angle_beta   90.00
_cell.angle_gamma   90.00
#
_symmetry.space_group_name_H-M   'P 1'
#
loop_
_entity.id
_entity.type
_entity.pdbx_description
1 polymer ?
#
loop_
_entity_poly.entity_id
_entity_poly.type
_entity_poly.pdbx_seq_one_letter_code
_entity_poly.pdbx_strand_id
1 'polypeptide(L)'
;MLINGPVNVVRLAGEINGIKKILYVFFDYHINLSEQTECESYDSKDIVTYLYKTFKSTNKPLDFFFEIKNTHIGKQNILPFKNIYIRNIAKFYNKSKFNDSIKKNIKSNVRFHYLDIRDYLEKNIYYYNDLLYTHARNILKNKDILSNDYNNIIEACTQLIFELEIYKNFFENDINKKLSRLNTKDTKNKTPKYDILYFLNKITKKYKTKDIINKVKKNYFSDILEKINNSIKNLNELKSLTLEKENYVYRYYDEKIKFTKNKDNTILHDLYFNKPEMNQFIYKLDNLADIVHTDIVYIFLKITDLFFLRRFLDKDYVTNAISYTGAAHSINYINFLVSNFDFKITHYSYSEETDLEKLNMIAKNDIYKLDFILHPQKLIQCSDLSSFPTDDFN
;
A
#
# COMPACT_ATOMS: atom_id res chain seq x y z
N MET A 1 3.27 29.58 -1.53
CA MET A 1 4.06 29.18 -0.32
C MET A 1 4.69 27.83 -0.59
N LEU A 2 6.03 27.76 -0.56
CA LEU A 2 6.78 26.53 -0.80
C LEU A 2 6.85 25.67 0.48
N ILE A 3 6.65 24.35 0.32
CA ILE A 3 6.68 23.38 1.42
C ILE A 3 7.63 22.24 1.08
N ASN A 4 8.59 21.99 1.97
CA ASN A 4 9.49 20.85 1.92
C ASN A 4 8.79 19.60 2.47
N GLY A 5 8.87 18.50 1.75
CA GLY A 5 8.36 17.18 2.15
C GLY A 5 7.60 16.44 1.06
N PRO A 6 6.39 16.89 0.68
CA PRO A 6 5.63 16.24 -0.37
C PRO A 6 6.20 16.57 -1.75
N VAL A 7 6.18 15.58 -2.66
CA VAL A 7 6.57 15.77 -4.08
C VAL A 7 5.46 16.41 -4.90
N ASN A 8 4.22 16.27 -4.46
CA ASN A 8 3.05 16.91 -5.05
C ASN A 8 1.97 17.08 -4.00
N VAL A 9 1.10 18.06 -4.19
CA VAL A 9 -0.12 18.26 -3.40
C VAL A 9 -1.27 18.49 -4.35
N VAL A 10 -2.37 17.74 -4.19
CA VAL A 10 -3.59 17.86 -4.98
C VAL A 10 -4.76 18.17 -4.06
N ARG A 11 -5.55 19.19 -4.40
CA ARG A 11 -6.79 19.53 -3.70
C ARG A 11 -8.00 19.03 -4.47
N LEU A 12 -8.81 18.23 -3.79
CA LEU A 12 -10.11 17.77 -4.28
C LEU A 12 -11.24 18.48 -3.56
N ALA A 13 -12.29 18.81 -4.28
CA ALA A 13 -13.55 19.30 -3.73
C ALA A 13 -14.73 18.54 -4.34
N GLY A 14 -15.69 18.18 -3.52
CA GLY A 14 -16.89 17.45 -3.96
C GLY A 14 -17.95 17.41 -2.87
N GLU A 15 -18.98 16.63 -3.10
CA GLU A 15 -20.10 16.51 -2.18
C GLU A 15 -20.51 15.03 -2.02
N ILE A 16 -20.80 14.63 -0.80
CA ILE A 16 -21.31 13.30 -0.47
C ILE A 16 -22.60 13.46 0.36
N ASN A 17 -23.69 12.98 -0.16
CA ASN A 17 -25.00 13.04 0.51
C ASN A 17 -25.38 14.48 0.97
N GLY A 18 -25.15 15.49 0.15
CA GLY A 18 -25.43 16.89 0.49
C GLY A 18 -24.35 17.57 1.35
N ILE A 19 -23.27 16.84 1.72
CA ILE A 19 -22.21 17.40 2.56
C ILE A 19 -20.99 17.69 1.71
N LYS A 20 -20.62 18.99 1.63
CA LYS A 20 -19.39 19.43 0.96
C LYS A 20 -18.16 18.87 1.68
N LYS A 21 -17.22 18.34 0.91
CA LYS A 21 -15.97 17.76 1.40
C LYS A 21 -14.79 18.29 0.61
N ILE A 22 -13.72 18.58 1.33
CA ILE A 22 -12.44 19.02 0.79
C ILE A 22 -11.38 18.02 1.25
N LEU A 23 -10.53 17.59 0.33
CA LEU A 23 -9.41 16.71 0.61
C LEU A 23 -8.13 17.29 -0.01
N TYR A 24 -7.14 17.51 0.81
CA TYR A 24 -5.76 17.76 0.39
C TYR A 24 -5.00 16.45 0.42
N VAL A 25 -4.49 16.03 -0.72
CA VAL A 25 -3.71 14.81 -0.89
C VAL A 25 -2.25 15.19 -1.04
N PHE A 26 -1.44 14.87 -0.05
CA PHE A 26 0.00 15.08 -0.03
C PHE A 26 0.69 13.80 -0.44
N PHE A 27 1.41 13.84 -1.56
CA PHE A 27 2.11 12.70 -2.13
C PHE A 27 3.47 12.55 -1.47
N ASP A 28 3.71 11.39 -0.88
CA ASP A 28 5.02 11.02 -0.39
C ASP A 28 5.71 10.04 -1.33
N TYR A 29 7.00 10.20 -1.46
CA TYR A 29 7.88 9.23 -2.07
C TYR A 29 8.84 8.71 -1.02
N HIS A 30 8.91 7.38 -0.87
CA HIS A 30 9.82 6.75 0.10
C HIS A 30 11.28 6.78 -0.40
N ILE A 31 11.76 7.98 -0.71
CA ILE A 31 13.11 8.25 -1.21
C ILE A 31 14.14 8.04 -0.10
N ASN A 32 15.29 7.46 -0.44
CA ASN A 32 16.39 7.31 0.51
C ASN A 32 16.93 8.67 0.97
N LEU A 33 17.50 8.72 2.17
CA LEU A 33 18.07 9.94 2.75
C LEU A 33 19.09 10.64 1.85
N SER A 34 19.90 9.86 1.12
CA SER A 34 20.92 10.38 0.19
C SER A 34 20.35 11.03 -1.08
N GLU A 35 19.07 10.78 -1.37
CA GLU A 35 18.38 11.25 -2.58
C GLU A 35 17.33 12.33 -2.26
N GLN A 36 17.18 12.67 -0.96
CA GLN A 36 16.21 13.67 -0.54
C GLN A 36 16.65 15.07 -0.93
N THR A 37 15.69 15.82 -1.44
CA THR A 37 15.87 17.20 -1.90
C THR A 37 14.96 18.13 -1.12
N GLU A 38 15.26 19.42 -1.20
CA GLU A 38 14.46 20.49 -0.59
C GLU A 38 14.13 21.55 -1.65
N CYS A 39 13.20 22.44 -1.30
CA CYS A 39 12.96 23.62 -2.12
C CYS A 39 14.21 24.52 -2.16
N GLU A 40 14.53 25.08 -3.31
CA GLU A 40 15.67 25.98 -3.50
C GLU A 40 15.46 27.38 -2.87
N SER A 41 14.37 27.58 -2.13
CA SER A 41 14.02 28.86 -1.52
C SER A 41 14.21 28.85 -0.01
N TYR A 42 14.90 29.87 0.51
CA TYR A 42 15.06 30.10 1.97
C TYR A 42 13.73 30.35 2.70
N ASP A 43 12.69 30.82 2.00
CA ASP A 43 11.36 31.08 2.58
C ASP A 43 10.48 29.82 2.62
N SER A 44 10.99 28.68 2.15
CA SER A 44 10.28 27.40 2.21
C SER A 44 10.03 26.97 3.65
N LYS A 45 8.92 26.28 3.88
CA LYS A 45 8.54 25.75 5.19
C LYS A 45 8.66 24.24 5.20
N ASP A 46 9.21 23.70 6.29
CA ASP A 46 9.10 22.27 6.55
C ASP A 46 7.63 21.85 6.72
N ILE A 47 7.27 20.67 6.22
CA ILE A 47 5.91 20.14 6.27
C ILE A 47 5.34 20.09 7.70
N VAL A 48 6.16 19.78 8.72
CA VAL A 48 5.71 19.77 10.12
C VAL A 48 5.34 21.17 10.58
N THR A 49 6.11 22.17 10.17
CA THR A 49 5.81 23.59 10.48
C THR A 49 4.51 24.03 9.81
N TYR A 50 4.27 23.61 8.58
CA TYR A 50 3.02 23.86 7.87
C TYR A 50 1.83 23.21 8.59
N LEU A 51 1.90 21.90 8.86
CA LEU A 51 0.84 21.16 9.55
C LEU A 51 0.56 21.74 10.94
N TYR A 52 1.59 22.08 11.71
CA TYR A 52 1.42 22.64 13.04
C TYR A 52 0.69 23.99 12.99
N LYS A 53 1.07 24.89 12.06
CA LYS A 53 0.39 26.17 11.88
C LYS A 53 -1.06 25.96 11.48
N THR A 54 -1.33 25.09 10.52
CA THR A 54 -2.70 24.75 10.06
C THR A 54 -3.54 24.22 11.22
N PHE A 55 -3.01 23.27 12.02
CA PHE A 55 -3.75 22.66 13.13
C PHE A 55 -3.97 23.62 14.30
N LYS A 56 -3.10 24.61 14.45
CA LYS A 56 -3.24 25.67 15.47
C LYS A 56 -4.25 26.74 15.06
N SER A 57 -4.35 27.07 13.78
CA SER A 57 -5.19 28.15 13.28
C SER A 57 -6.59 27.71 12.86
N THR A 58 -6.77 26.44 12.46
CA THR A 58 -8.05 25.96 11.90
C THR A 58 -9.24 26.21 12.82
N ASN A 59 -10.30 26.80 12.28
CA ASN A 59 -11.59 26.99 12.96
C ASN A 59 -12.64 25.96 12.49
N LYS A 60 -12.37 25.25 11.38
CA LYS A 60 -13.24 24.21 10.84
C LYS A 60 -12.79 22.80 11.34
N PRO A 61 -13.70 21.80 11.38
CA PRO A 61 -13.30 20.42 11.60
C PRO A 61 -12.25 20.00 10.58
N LEU A 62 -11.15 19.42 11.05
CA LEU A 62 -10.06 18.96 10.20
C LEU A 62 -9.62 17.56 10.59
N ASP A 63 -9.62 16.66 9.62
CA ASP A 63 -9.17 15.27 9.78
C ASP A 63 -7.80 15.09 9.11
N PHE A 64 -6.81 14.72 9.90
CA PHE A 64 -5.47 14.42 9.41
C PHE A 64 -5.27 12.91 9.33
N PHE A 65 -5.12 12.41 8.11
CA PHE A 65 -4.87 11.01 7.79
C PHE A 65 -3.40 10.83 7.44
N PHE A 66 -2.71 9.99 8.19
CA PHE A 66 -1.28 9.78 8.02
C PHE A 66 -0.94 8.30 7.91
N GLU A 67 -0.07 7.95 6.94
CA GLU A 67 0.39 6.58 6.72
C GLU A 67 1.41 6.18 7.79
N ILE A 68 0.91 5.93 8.99
CA ILE A 68 1.65 5.41 10.15
C ILE A 68 0.96 4.17 10.69
N LYS A 69 1.74 3.16 11.09
CA LYS A 69 1.21 1.96 11.75
C LYS A 69 0.63 2.30 13.13
N ASN A 70 -0.47 1.65 13.48
CA ASN A 70 -1.07 1.81 14.80
C ASN A 70 -0.10 1.44 15.95
N THR A 71 0.74 0.43 15.74
CA THR A 71 1.77 -0.01 16.71
C THR A 71 2.88 1.02 16.92
N HIS A 72 3.08 1.96 16.00
CA HIS A 72 4.06 3.04 16.13
C HIS A 72 3.50 4.25 16.89
N ILE A 73 2.18 4.28 17.11
CA ILE A 73 1.53 5.38 17.82
C ILE A 73 1.89 5.29 19.32
N GLY A 74 2.44 6.40 19.85
CA GLY A 74 2.84 6.49 21.26
C GLY A 74 4.24 5.95 21.57
N LYS A 75 4.96 5.38 20.61
CA LYS A 75 6.35 4.96 20.80
C LYS A 75 7.31 6.14 20.59
N GLN A 76 8.28 6.29 21.52
CA GLN A 76 9.29 7.33 21.41
C GLN A 76 10.33 7.00 20.32
N ASN A 77 10.68 5.75 20.14
CA ASN A 77 11.59 5.28 19.10
C ASN A 77 10.76 4.84 17.89
N ILE A 78 10.43 5.79 17.04
CA ILE A 78 9.88 5.50 15.73
C ILE A 78 11.04 4.98 14.89
N LEU A 79 10.95 3.71 14.54
CA LEU A 79 11.91 2.99 13.71
C LEU A 79 12.25 3.72 12.41
N PRO A 80 13.33 3.33 11.75
CA PRO A 80 13.99 4.08 10.69
C PRO A 80 13.09 4.22 9.47
N PHE A 81 12.21 5.21 9.49
CA PHE A 81 11.77 5.75 8.23
C PHE A 81 13.02 6.28 7.53
N LYS A 82 13.35 5.73 6.37
CA LYS A 82 14.44 6.21 5.54
C LYS A 82 14.21 7.67 5.13
N ASN A 83 12.94 8.07 5.00
CA ASN A 83 12.53 9.43 4.66
C ASN A 83 12.45 10.31 5.91
N ILE A 84 13.17 11.45 5.92
CA ILE A 84 13.25 12.38 7.05
C ILE A 84 11.90 13.07 7.31
N TYR A 85 11.15 13.40 6.25
CA TYR A 85 9.87 14.11 6.37
C TYR A 85 8.82 13.21 7.02
N ILE A 86 8.67 11.96 6.55
CA ILE A 86 7.78 10.98 7.19
C ILE A 86 8.15 10.80 8.66
N ARG A 87 9.44 10.65 8.96
CA ARG A 87 9.92 10.50 10.34
C ARG A 87 9.56 11.70 11.19
N ASN A 88 9.71 12.91 10.68
CA ASN A 88 9.39 14.14 11.41
C ASN A 88 7.87 14.30 11.59
N ILE A 89 7.07 14.00 10.56
CA ILE A 89 5.61 13.98 10.66
C ILE A 89 5.15 12.94 11.69
N ALA A 90 5.75 11.74 11.69
CA ALA A 90 5.43 10.69 12.66
C ALA A 90 5.74 11.11 14.11
N LYS A 91 6.89 11.79 14.33
CA LYS A 91 7.21 12.37 15.64
C LYS A 91 6.22 13.45 16.04
N PHE A 92 5.86 14.33 15.11
CA PHE A 92 4.87 15.37 15.32
C PHE A 92 3.48 14.79 15.63
N TYR A 93 3.03 13.81 14.86
CA TYR A 93 1.77 13.09 15.06
C TYR A 93 1.70 12.50 16.48
N ASN A 94 2.75 11.80 16.91
CA ASN A 94 2.80 11.22 18.25
C ASN A 94 2.81 12.29 19.35
N LYS A 95 3.59 13.35 19.20
CA LYS A 95 3.62 14.46 20.14
C LYS A 95 2.25 15.15 20.24
N SER A 96 1.61 15.40 19.11
CA SER A 96 0.29 16.05 19.04
C SER A 96 -0.81 15.25 19.72
N LYS A 97 -0.68 13.93 19.74
CA LYS A 97 -1.67 13.03 20.34
C LYS A 97 -1.44 12.77 21.82
N PHE A 98 -0.17 12.73 22.27
CA PHE A 98 0.20 12.23 23.60
C PHE A 98 0.97 13.25 24.47
N ASN A 99 1.45 14.36 23.91
CA ASN A 99 2.16 15.39 24.66
C ASN A 99 1.23 16.55 24.97
N ASP A 100 0.92 16.77 26.24
CA ASP A 100 -0.02 17.79 26.69
C ASP A 100 0.37 19.22 26.31
N SER A 101 1.67 19.53 26.26
CA SER A 101 2.15 20.87 25.89
C SER A 101 1.88 21.21 24.42
N ILE A 102 2.01 20.24 23.53
CA ILE A 102 1.72 20.42 22.10
C ILE A 102 0.22 20.29 21.84
N LYS A 103 -0.43 19.31 22.47
CA LYS A 103 -1.87 19.05 22.36
C LYS A 103 -2.71 20.28 22.74
N LYS A 104 -2.31 21.02 23.78
CA LYS A 104 -2.97 22.28 24.20
C LYS A 104 -2.95 23.37 23.13
N ASN A 105 -1.95 23.36 22.24
CA ASN A 105 -1.80 24.33 21.17
C ASN A 105 -2.52 23.93 19.87
N ILE A 106 -3.00 22.70 19.77
CA ILE A 106 -3.78 22.20 18.62
C ILE A 106 -5.26 22.34 18.93
N LYS A 107 -6.01 22.87 17.98
CA LYS A 107 -7.47 23.03 18.12
C LYS A 107 -8.15 21.67 18.35
N SER A 108 -9.16 21.66 19.21
CA SER A 108 -9.92 20.45 19.56
C SER A 108 -10.73 19.83 18.42
N ASN A 109 -10.93 20.60 17.34
CA ASN A 109 -11.59 20.16 16.11
C ASN A 109 -10.66 19.43 15.14
N VAL A 110 -9.36 19.29 15.46
CA VAL A 110 -8.41 18.48 14.66
C VAL A 110 -8.43 17.03 15.14
N ARG A 111 -8.68 16.09 14.22
CA ARG A 111 -8.72 14.65 14.49
C ARG A 111 -7.59 13.93 13.75
N PHE A 112 -6.88 13.09 14.47
CA PHE A 112 -5.73 12.34 13.96
C PHE A 112 -6.09 10.89 13.66
N HIS A 113 -5.80 10.42 12.44
CA HIS A 113 -6.10 9.09 11.95
C HIS A 113 -4.83 8.41 11.40
N TYR A 114 -4.56 7.18 11.83
CA TYR A 114 -3.56 6.34 11.19
C TYR A 114 -4.16 5.64 9.96
N LEU A 115 -3.34 5.37 8.96
CA LEU A 115 -3.76 4.67 7.74
C LEU A 115 -3.03 3.35 7.51
N ASP A 116 -1.79 3.21 7.98
CA ASP A 116 -1.03 1.97 7.77
C ASP A 116 -1.62 0.86 8.64
N ILE A 117 -2.25 -0.09 7.97
CA ILE A 117 -2.95 -1.22 8.58
C ILE A 117 -2.19 -2.54 8.48
N ARG A 118 -0.94 -2.52 8.02
CA ARG A 118 -0.11 -3.73 7.87
C ARG A 118 0.03 -4.53 9.16
N ASP A 119 -0.04 -3.89 10.31
CA ASP A 119 -0.06 -4.56 11.62
C ASP A 119 -1.17 -5.63 11.77
N TYR A 120 -2.25 -5.50 10.99
CA TYR A 120 -3.36 -6.47 10.97
C TYR A 120 -3.14 -7.57 9.93
N LEU A 121 -2.20 -7.38 9.00
CA LEU A 121 -2.00 -8.20 7.81
C LEU A 121 -0.67 -8.99 7.86
N GLU A 122 0.33 -8.52 8.63
CA GLU A 122 1.73 -8.90 8.50
C GLU A 122 2.08 -10.33 8.91
N LYS A 123 1.23 -11.03 9.71
CA LYS A 123 1.75 -12.24 10.37
C LYS A 123 1.95 -13.44 9.46
N ASN A 124 1.17 -13.58 8.39
CA ASN A 124 1.26 -14.77 7.55
C ASN A 124 1.57 -14.43 6.08
N ILE A 125 0.71 -13.62 5.42
CA ILE A 125 0.87 -13.38 3.97
C ILE A 125 2.19 -12.67 3.64
N TYR A 126 2.56 -11.62 4.38
CA TYR A 126 3.82 -10.91 4.12
C TYR A 126 5.04 -11.82 4.34
N TYR A 127 5.04 -12.62 5.40
CA TYR A 127 6.13 -13.55 5.65
C TYR A 127 6.32 -14.53 4.51
N TYR A 128 5.25 -15.20 4.07
CA TYR A 128 5.35 -16.17 2.99
C TYR A 128 5.57 -15.52 1.62
N ASN A 129 5.06 -14.31 1.40
CA ASN A 129 5.34 -13.54 0.20
C ASN A 129 6.82 -13.13 0.10
N ASP A 130 7.40 -12.65 1.19
CA ASP A 130 8.82 -12.35 1.29
C ASP A 130 9.69 -13.60 1.14
N LEU A 131 9.27 -14.71 1.75
CA LEU A 131 9.95 -15.99 1.63
C LEU A 131 9.99 -16.46 0.17
N LEU A 132 8.83 -16.47 -0.50
CA LEU A 132 8.70 -16.83 -1.91
C LEU A 132 9.60 -15.97 -2.80
N TYR A 133 9.49 -14.65 -2.66
CA TYR A 133 10.26 -13.69 -3.46
C TYR A 133 11.76 -13.83 -3.22
N THR A 134 12.18 -13.97 -1.97
CA THR A 134 13.60 -14.13 -1.60
C THR A 134 14.20 -15.40 -2.19
N HIS A 135 13.52 -16.54 -2.07
CA HIS A 135 14.04 -17.81 -2.59
C HIS A 135 14.06 -17.86 -4.12
N ALA A 136 13.05 -17.29 -4.79
CA ALA A 136 13.05 -17.16 -6.25
C ALA A 136 14.23 -16.29 -6.73
N ARG A 137 14.46 -15.15 -6.10
CA ARG A 137 15.61 -14.27 -6.41
C ARG A 137 16.96 -14.89 -6.09
N ASN A 138 17.06 -15.69 -5.03
CA ASN A 138 18.29 -16.41 -4.72
C ASN A 138 18.63 -17.44 -5.81
N ILE A 139 17.64 -18.20 -6.28
CA ILE A 139 17.82 -19.13 -7.39
C ILE A 139 18.31 -18.39 -8.65
N LEU A 140 17.64 -17.27 -9.00
CA LEU A 140 18.03 -16.46 -10.15
C LEU A 140 19.47 -15.95 -10.04
N LYS A 141 19.82 -15.41 -8.86
CA LYS A 141 21.13 -14.79 -8.62
C LYS A 141 22.27 -15.80 -8.59
N ASN A 142 22.08 -16.90 -7.87
CA ASN A 142 23.13 -17.86 -7.61
C ASN A 142 23.22 -18.93 -8.70
N LYS A 143 22.18 -19.06 -9.53
CA LYS A 143 22.01 -20.17 -10.48
C LYS A 143 22.23 -21.55 -9.83
N ASP A 144 22.23 -21.59 -8.51
CA ASP A 144 22.43 -22.79 -7.70
C ASP A 144 21.08 -23.21 -7.11
N ILE A 145 20.67 -24.39 -7.49
CA ILE A 145 19.37 -24.92 -7.11
C ILE A 145 19.60 -25.82 -5.89
N LEU A 146 19.64 -25.21 -4.73
CA LEU A 146 19.66 -25.95 -3.47
C LEU A 146 18.28 -26.55 -3.21
N SER A 147 18.23 -27.79 -2.75
CA SER A 147 16.98 -28.47 -2.42
C SER A 147 16.09 -27.70 -1.43
N ASN A 148 16.72 -26.91 -0.57
CA ASN A 148 16.03 -26.08 0.43
C ASN A 148 15.21 -24.93 -0.20
N ASP A 149 15.69 -24.31 -1.28
CA ASP A 149 14.98 -23.20 -1.92
C ASP A 149 13.66 -23.71 -2.56
N TYR A 150 13.67 -24.90 -3.15
CA TYR A 150 12.45 -25.51 -3.71
C TYR A 150 11.41 -25.83 -2.64
N ASN A 151 11.83 -26.44 -1.54
CA ASN A 151 10.92 -26.75 -0.43
C ASN A 151 10.30 -25.49 0.16
N ASN A 152 11.10 -24.43 0.33
CA ASN A 152 10.62 -23.14 0.82
C ASN A 152 9.64 -22.47 -0.16
N ILE A 153 9.87 -22.57 -1.48
CA ILE A 153 8.94 -22.08 -2.49
C ILE A 153 7.61 -22.85 -2.44
N ILE A 154 7.67 -24.19 -2.38
CA ILE A 154 6.46 -25.04 -2.30
C ILE A 154 5.66 -24.74 -1.04
N GLU A 155 6.34 -24.60 0.11
CA GLU A 155 5.71 -24.24 1.38
C GLU A 155 5.08 -22.84 1.29
N ALA A 156 5.82 -21.83 0.81
CA ALA A 156 5.32 -20.49 0.65
C ALA A 156 4.09 -20.43 -0.27
N CYS A 157 4.14 -21.11 -1.43
CA CYS A 157 2.99 -21.20 -2.32
C CYS A 157 1.78 -21.81 -1.63
N THR A 158 1.97 -22.90 -0.88
CA THR A 158 0.88 -23.60 -0.19
C THR A 158 0.21 -22.73 0.85
N GLN A 159 1.01 -22.04 1.66
CA GLN A 159 0.49 -21.14 2.69
C GLN A 159 -0.17 -19.88 2.11
N LEU A 160 0.43 -19.30 1.06
CA LEU A 160 -0.16 -18.15 0.38
C LEU A 160 -1.51 -18.49 -0.27
N ILE A 161 -1.63 -19.63 -0.91
CA ILE A 161 -2.92 -20.08 -1.47
C ILE A 161 -3.97 -20.20 -0.36
N PHE A 162 -3.61 -20.84 0.75
CA PHE A 162 -4.52 -20.99 1.90
C PHE A 162 -5.00 -19.64 2.42
N GLU A 163 -4.10 -18.69 2.65
CA GLU A 163 -4.43 -17.36 3.15
C GLU A 163 -5.26 -16.57 2.12
N LEU A 164 -4.90 -16.60 0.84
CA LEU A 164 -5.64 -15.90 -0.21
C LEU A 164 -7.06 -16.44 -0.39
N GLU A 165 -7.28 -17.75 -0.23
CA GLU A 165 -8.64 -18.34 -0.26
C GLU A 165 -9.50 -17.80 0.90
N ILE A 166 -8.95 -17.50 2.07
CA ILE A 166 -9.67 -16.84 3.16
C ILE A 166 -10.13 -15.45 2.74
N TYR A 167 -9.26 -14.65 2.11
CA TYR A 167 -9.61 -13.32 1.61
C TYR A 167 -10.62 -13.40 0.46
N LYS A 168 -10.43 -14.33 -0.48
CA LYS A 168 -11.37 -14.58 -1.58
C LYS A 168 -12.77 -14.84 -1.05
N ASN A 169 -12.91 -15.81 -0.14
CA ASN A 169 -14.17 -16.12 0.50
C ASN A 169 -14.81 -14.92 1.23
N PHE A 170 -13.99 -14.04 1.79
CA PHE A 170 -14.48 -12.82 2.43
C PHE A 170 -15.07 -11.85 1.40
N PHE A 171 -14.41 -11.60 0.28
CA PHE A 171 -14.85 -10.62 -0.72
C PHE A 171 -15.95 -11.16 -1.63
N GLU A 172 -16.02 -12.47 -1.90
CA GLU A 172 -17.06 -13.11 -2.72
C GLU A 172 -18.39 -13.30 -1.98
N ASN A 173 -18.34 -13.70 -0.72
CA ASN A 173 -19.57 -13.96 0.03
C ASN A 173 -20.10 -12.64 0.57
N ASP A 174 -21.36 -12.36 0.24
CA ASP A 174 -22.13 -11.30 0.92
C ASP A 174 -22.15 -11.60 2.42
N ILE A 175 -21.34 -10.88 3.12
CA ILE A 175 -20.75 -11.04 4.45
C ILE A 175 -21.77 -11.37 5.58
N ASN A 176 -23.06 -11.40 5.27
CA ASN A 176 -24.09 -11.40 6.30
C ASN A 176 -24.48 -12.77 6.86
N LYS A 177 -24.11 -13.90 6.25
CA LYS A 177 -24.61 -15.20 6.69
C LYS A 177 -23.59 -16.20 7.24
N LYS A 178 -22.31 -16.14 6.91
CA LYS A 178 -21.33 -17.18 7.32
C LYS A 178 -20.40 -16.79 8.48
N LEU A 179 -20.07 -15.53 8.65
CA LEU A 179 -19.16 -15.08 9.71
C LEU A 179 -19.76 -15.14 11.13
N SER A 180 -21.08 -15.12 11.26
CA SER A 180 -21.75 -15.39 12.55
C SER A 180 -21.51 -16.80 13.08
N ARG A 181 -21.13 -17.74 12.22
CA ARG A 181 -20.87 -19.15 12.61
C ARG A 181 -19.40 -19.44 12.95
N LEU A 182 -18.47 -18.66 12.43
CA LEU A 182 -17.03 -18.84 12.72
C LEU A 182 -16.60 -18.23 14.07
N ASN A 183 -17.34 -17.24 14.57
CA ASN A 183 -17.00 -16.53 15.80
C ASN A 183 -17.48 -17.19 17.11
N THR A 184 -18.14 -18.35 17.08
CA THR A 184 -18.80 -18.87 18.28
C THR A 184 -18.14 -20.05 18.97
N LYS A 185 -17.05 -20.63 18.45
CA LYS A 185 -16.51 -21.85 19.09
C LYS A 185 -15.05 -21.83 19.59
N ASP A 186 -14.18 -20.89 19.17
CA ASP A 186 -12.74 -20.98 19.52
C ASP A 186 -12.09 -19.73 20.14
N THR A 187 -12.85 -18.76 20.64
CA THR A 187 -12.28 -17.46 21.05
C THR A 187 -12.15 -17.24 22.55
N LYS A 188 -12.06 -18.30 23.37
CA LYS A 188 -11.87 -18.07 24.82
C LYS A 188 -10.47 -17.59 25.22
N ASN A 189 -9.45 -17.62 24.33
CA ASN A 189 -8.07 -17.26 24.70
C ASN A 189 -7.26 -16.49 23.65
N LYS A 190 -7.85 -15.86 22.60
CA LYS A 190 -7.09 -14.97 21.71
C LYS A 190 -7.71 -13.58 21.70
N THR A 191 -6.89 -12.61 22.07
CA THR A 191 -7.26 -11.19 22.02
C THR A 191 -7.74 -10.82 20.61
N PRO A 192 -8.94 -10.23 20.44
CA PRO A 192 -9.56 -9.92 19.13
C PRO A 192 -8.77 -8.90 18.29
N LYS A 193 -7.59 -8.52 18.75
CA LYS A 193 -6.84 -7.35 18.29
C LYS A 193 -6.16 -7.54 16.93
N TYR A 194 -6.08 -8.78 16.41
CA TYR A 194 -5.28 -9.10 15.22
C TYR A 194 -5.94 -10.08 14.23
N ASP A 195 -7.26 -10.17 14.25
CA ASP A 195 -8.00 -10.96 13.27
C ASP A 195 -8.30 -10.10 12.04
N ILE A 196 -7.71 -10.46 10.90
CA ILE A 196 -7.90 -9.75 9.62
C ILE A 196 -9.39 -9.74 9.23
N LEU A 197 -10.11 -10.82 9.43
CA LEU A 197 -11.54 -10.89 9.11
C LEU A 197 -12.36 -9.94 9.96
N TYR A 198 -12.01 -9.80 11.25
CA TYR A 198 -12.62 -8.79 12.11
C TYR A 198 -12.35 -7.38 11.59
N PHE A 199 -11.13 -7.10 11.16
CA PHE A 199 -10.74 -5.82 10.62
C PHE A 199 -11.45 -5.52 9.29
N LEU A 200 -11.44 -6.47 8.34
CA LEU A 200 -12.15 -6.36 7.08
C LEU A 200 -13.66 -6.12 7.31
N ASN A 201 -14.27 -6.87 8.20
CA ASN A 201 -15.67 -6.63 8.61
C ASN A 201 -15.90 -5.19 9.09
N LYS A 202 -14.97 -4.67 9.90
CA LYS A 202 -15.07 -3.31 10.44
C LYS A 202 -15.03 -2.25 9.34
N ILE A 203 -14.23 -2.43 8.30
CA ILE A 203 -14.09 -1.45 7.22
C ILE A 203 -15.14 -1.59 6.12
N THR A 204 -15.77 -2.75 5.99
CA THR A 204 -16.75 -3.02 4.93
C THR A 204 -18.23 -2.95 5.39
N LYS A 205 -18.53 -3.33 6.64
CA LYS A 205 -19.93 -3.43 7.13
C LYS A 205 -20.52 -2.14 7.69
N LYS A 206 -19.73 -1.12 7.94
CA LYS A 206 -20.20 0.06 8.69
C LYS A 206 -20.45 1.29 7.82
N TYR A 207 -20.77 1.10 6.55
CA TYR A 207 -21.28 2.19 5.72
C TYR A 207 -22.75 2.45 6.02
N LYS A 208 -23.10 3.71 6.21
CA LYS A 208 -24.49 4.15 6.44
C LYS A 208 -25.30 4.13 5.15
N THR A 209 -24.66 4.46 4.04
CA THR A 209 -25.29 4.66 2.74
C THR A 209 -25.03 3.47 1.82
N LYS A 210 -26.11 2.84 1.32
CA LYS A 210 -26.03 1.70 0.40
C LYS A 210 -25.34 2.07 -0.93
N ASP A 211 -25.56 3.27 -1.44
CA ASP A 211 -24.93 3.72 -2.68
C ASP A 211 -23.40 3.75 -2.55
N ILE A 212 -22.87 4.31 -1.47
CA ILE A 212 -21.44 4.38 -1.21
C ILE A 212 -20.84 2.98 -1.19
N ILE A 213 -21.41 2.06 -0.41
CA ILE A 213 -20.85 0.71 -0.33
C ILE A 213 -20.97 -0.05 -1.65
N ASN A 214 -22.00 0.19 -2.46
CA ASN A 214 -22.13 -0.44 -3.78
C ASN A 214 -21.04 0.05 -4.74
N LYS A 215 -20.74 1.35 -4.78
CA LYS A 215 -19.65 1.92 -5.56
C LYS A 215 -18.28 1.37 -5.10
N VAL A 216 -18.07 1.29 -3.78
CA VAL A 216 -16.85 0.71 -3.20
C VAL A 216 -16.71 -0.77 -3.59
N LYS A 217 -17.77 -1.57 -3.43
CA LYS A 217 -17.77 -2.99 -3.81
C LYS A 217 -17.47 -3.17 -5.29
N LYS A 218 -18.15 -2.42 -6.16
CA LYS A 218 -17.97 -2.54 -7.60
C LYS A 218 -16.53 -2.26 -8.06
N ASN A 219 -15.84 -1.33 -7.45
CA ASN A 219 -14.51 -0.91 -7.90
C ASN A 219 -13.37 -1.61 -7.12
N TYR A 220 -13.45 -1.60 -5.78
CA TYR A 220 -12.36 -2.16 -4.96
C TYR A 220 -12.45 -3.66 -4.77
N PHE A 221 -13.65 -4.20 -4.50
CA PHE A 221 -13.77 -5.64 -4.26
C PHE A 221 -13.54 -6.45 -5.52
N SER A 222 -13.99 -5.95 -6.68
CA SER A 222 -13.75 -6.59 -7.97
C SER A 222 -12.26 -6.65 -8.30
N ASP A 223 -11.55 -5.53 -8.12
CA ASP A 223 -10.10 -5.46 -8.35
C ASP A 223 -9.34 -6.40 -7.40
N ILE A 224 -9.70 -6.37 -6.10
CA ILE A 224 -9.07 -7.26 -5.10
C ILE A 224 -9.31 -8.74 -5.46
N LEU A 225 -10.53 -9.10 -5.82
CA LEU A 225 -10.87 -10.48 -6.20
C LEU A 225 -10.15 -10.93 -7.46
N GLU A 226 -10.05 -10.06 -8.47
CA GLU A 226 -9.30 -10.35 -9.69
C GLU A 226 -7.84 -10.66 -9.35
N LYS A 227 -7.20 -9.80 -8.55
CA LYS A 227 -5.80 -9.98 -8.13
C LYS A 227 -5.61 -11.23 -7.26
N ILE A 228 -6.52 -11.53 -6.36
CA ILE A 228 -6.49 -12.77 -5.56
C ILE A 228 -6.57 -14.00 -6.48
N ASN A 229 -7.51 -14.01 -7.43
CA ASN A 229 -7.67 -15.15 -8.34
C ASN A 229 -6.44 -15.33 -9.23
N ASN A 230 -5.86 -14.25 -9.75
CA ASN A 230 -4.63 -14.28 -10.53
C ASN A 230 -3.45 -14.80 -9.68
N SER A 231 -3.31 -14.33 -8.45
CA SER A 231 -2.26 -14.77 -7.52
C SER A 231 -2.40 -16.27 -7.22
N ILE A 232 -3.60 -16.77 -6.93
CA ILE A 232 -3.85 -18.20 -6.67
C ILE A 232 -3.51 -19.04 -7.89
N LYS A 233 -3.89 -18.60 -9.10
CA LYS A 233 -3.54 -19.26 -10.36
C LYS A 233 -2.02 -19.32 -10.53
N ASN A 234 -1.32 -18.21 -10.39
CA ASN A 234 0.12 -18.12 -10.58
C ASN A 234 0.88 -18.91 -9.49
N LEU A 235 0.40 -18.94 -8.25
CA LEU A 235 0.96 -19.77 -7.18
C LEU A 235 0.82 -21.27 -7.45
N ASN A 236 -0.32 -21.72 -8.00
CA ASN A 236 -0.51 -23.12 -8.40
C ASN A 236 0.42 -23.49 -9.57
N GLU A 237 0.56 -22.60 -10.57
CA GLU A 237 1.49 -22.80 -11.68
C GLU A 237 2.94 -22.85 -11.17
N LEU A 238 3.34 -21.93 -10.30
CA LEU A 238 4.66 -21.89 -9.71
C LEU A 238 4.97 -23.16 -8.89
N LYS A 239 4.01 -23.60 -8.07
CA LYS A 239 4.12 -24.82 -7.29
C LYS A 239 4.29 -26.06 -8.18
N SER A 240 3.47 -26.18 -9.24
CA SER A 240 3.56 -27.28 -10.23
C SER A 240 4.90 -27.27 -10.95
N LEU A 241 5.34 -26.11 -11.42
CA LEU A 241 6.63 -25.91 -12.08
C LEU A 241 7.79 -26.32 -11.16
N THR A 242 7.73 -25.94 -9.88
CA THR A 242 8.75 -26.28 -8.90
C THR A 242 8.80 -27.78 -8.62
N LEU A 243 7.66 -28.45 -8.46
CA LEU A 243 7.57 -29.90 -8.27
C LEU A 243 8.05 -30.68 -9.50
N GLU A 244 7.70 -30.22 -10.71
CA GLU A 244 8.16 -30.84 -11.95
C GLU A 244 9.69 -30.83 -12.07
N LYS A 245 10.34 -29.72 -11.64
CA LYS A 245 11.80 -29.55 -11.73
C LYS A 245 12.56 -30.17 -10.57
N GLU A 246 11.91 -30.48 -9.47
CA GLU A 246 12.53 -31.21 -8.36
C GLU A 246 13.20 -32.51 -8.83
N ASN A 247 12.55 -33.25 -9.75
CA ASN A 247 13.12 -34.43 -10.37
C ASN A 247 14.39 -34.16 -11.20
N TYR A 248 14.52 -32.97 -11.81
CA TYR A 248 15.75 -32.58 -12.52
C TYR A 248 16.90 -32.29 -11.55
N VAL A 249 16.60 -31.71 -10.40
CA VAL A 249 17.59 -31.45 -9.36
C VAL A 249 18.14 -32.76 -8.79
N TYR A 250 17.29 -33.72 -8.50
CA TYR A 250 17.74 -35.04 -8.01
C TYR A 250 18.57 -35.77 -9.06
N ARG A 251 18.19 -35.74 -10.33
CA ARG A 251 19.00 -36.34 -11.43
C ARG A 251 20.36 -35.66 -11.54
N TYR A 252 20.41 -34.33 -11.39
CA TYR A 252 21.66 -33.58 -11.43
C TYR A 252 22.59 -33.99 -10.28
N TYR A 253 22.06 -34.12 -9.06
CA TYR A 253 22.86 -34.60 -7.92
C TYR A 253 23.29 -36.02 -8.09
N ASP A 254 22.47 -36.93 -8.60
CA ASP A 254 22.83 -38.29 -8.88
C ASP A 254 23.91 -38.42 -9.98
N GLU A 255 23.81 -37.62 -11.02
CA GLU A 255 24.84 -37.56 -12.06
C GLU A 255 26.11 -36.88 -11.51
N LYS A 256 26.01 -35.82 -10.72
CA LYS A 256 27.14 -35.18 -10.06
C LYS A 256 27.89 -36.14 -9.14
N ILE A 257 27.18 -36.94 -8.35
CA ILE A 257 27.78 -37.97 -7.51
C ILE A 257 28.50 -39.03 -8.34
N LYS A 258 27.98 -39.41 -9.48
CA LYS A 258 28.65 -40.34 -10.43
C LYS A 258 29.88 -39.72 -11.09
N PHE A 259 29.89 -38.41 -11.36
CA PHE A 259 30.97 -37.69 -12.03
C PHE A 259 32.02 -37.12 -11.07
N THR A 260 31.71 -36.85 -9.79
CA THR A 260 32.70 -36.37 -8.80
C THR A 260 33.82 -37.40 -8.50
N LYS A 261 33.72 -38.58 -9.01
CA LYS A 261 34.87 -39.51 -9.11
C LYS A 261 35.93 -39.04 -10.10
N ASN A 262 35.63 -38.05 -10.97
CA ASN A 262 36.52 -37.48 -11.96
C ASN A 262 36.59 -35.94 -11.78
N LYS A 263 37.64 -35.47 -11.26
CA LYS A 263 38.30 -34.19 -10.94
C LYS A 263 37.81 -32.80 -11.43
N ASP A 264 36.66 -32.62 -12.11
CA ASP A 264 36.27 -31.28 -12.60
C ASP A 264 34.82 -30.87 -12.24
N ASN A 265 34.68 -30.31 -11.04
CA ASN A 265 33.38 -29.83 -10.53
C ASN A 265 32.85 -28.56 -11.23
N THR A 266 33.71 -27.74 -11.87
CA THR A 266 33.34 -26.49 -12.56
C THR A 266 32.67 -26.71 -13.90
N ILE A 267 33.06 -27.69 -14.65
CA ILE A 267 32.54 -27.99 -16.00
C ILE A 267 31.09 -28.48 -15.92
N LEU A 268 30.74 -29.25 -14.88
CA LEU A 268 29.38 -29.76 -14.71
C LEU A 268 28.37 -28.69 -14.32
N HIS A 269 28.77 -27.75 -13.48
CA HIS A 269 27.93 -26.61 -13.09
C HIS A 269 27.58 -25.78 -14.35
N ASP A 270 28.56 -25.44 -15.18
CA ASP A 270 28.35 -24.65 -16.40
C ASP A 270 27.56 -25.39 -17.48
N LEU A 271 27.74 -26.70 -17.62
CA LEU A 271 27.00 -27.52 -18.60
C LEU A 271 25.52 -27.66 -18.27
N TYR A 272 25.12 -27.66 -17.00
CA TYR A 272 23.71 -27.81 -16.60
C TYR A 272 23.00 -26.45 -16.49
N PHE A 273 23.64 -25.43 -15.93
CA PHE A 273 23.02 -24.10 -15.73
C PHE A 273 23.05 -23.23 -16.99
N ASN A 274 23.91 -23.50 -17.94
CA ASN A 274 23.92 -22.82 -19.23
C ASN A 274 23.00 -23.48 -20.28
N LYS A 275 22.25 -24.55 -19.92
CA LYS A 275 21.25 -25.08 -20.83
C LYS A 275 20.09 -24.08 -20.99
N PRO A 276 19.69 -23.78 -22.24
CA PRO A 276 18.59 -22.85 -22.50
C PRO A 276 17.31 -23.16 -21.70
N GLU A 277 17.00 -24.46 -21.53
CA GLU A 277 15.83 -24.94 -20.78
C GLU A 277 15.89 -24.57 -19.28
N MET A 278 17.05 -24.67 -18.65
CA MET A 278 17.21 -24.33 -17.24
C MET A 278 17.11 -22.82 -17.03
N ASN A 279 17.73 -22.02 -17.89
CA ASN A 279 17.59 -20.58 -17.83
C ASN A 279 16.13 -20.16 -18.03
N GLN A 280 15.42 -20.73 -18.99
CA GLN A 280 14.00 -20.48 -19.22
C GLN A 280 13.15 -20.84 -17.99
N PHE A 281 13.46 -21.96 -17.35
CA PHE A 281 12.79 -22.35 -16.10
C PHE A 281 13.02 -21.35 -14.98
N ILE A 282 14.27 -20.95 -14.72
CA ILE A 282 14.62 -19.99 -13.67
C ILE A 282 13.95 -18.63 -13.92
N TYR A 283 13.97 -18.13 -15.14
CA TYR A 283 13.28 -16.89 -15.49
C TYR A 283 11.78 -17.00 -15.33
N LYS A 284 11.17 -18.12 -15.70
CA LYS A 284 9.72 -18.34 -15.52
C LYS A 284 9.35 -18.37 -14.05
N LEU A 285 10.15 -19.03 -13.21
CA LEU A 285 9.96 -19.12 -11.77
C LEU A 285 10.04 -17.73 -11.12
N ASP A 286 11.10 -16.98 -11.44
CA ASP A 286 11.30 -15.62 -10.91
C ASP A 286 10.18 -14.67 -11.36
N ASN A 287 9.79 -14.72 -12.63
CA ASN A 287 8.70 -13.89 -13.16
C ASN A 287 7.35 -14.18 -12.49
N LEU A 288 7.01 -15.45 -12.28
CA LEU A 288 5.78 -15.82 -11.57
C LEU A 288 5.81 -15.35 -10.11
N ALA A 289 6.95 -15.49 -9.44
CA ALA A 289 7.12 -15.00 -8.07
C ALA A 289 6.99 -13.47 -7.99
N ASP A 290 7.55 -12.75 -8.95
CA ASP A 290 7.47 -11.28 -9.04
C ASP A 290 6.02 -10.80 -9.28
N ILE A 291 5.29 -11.46 -10.19
CA ILE A 291 3.87 -11.17 -10.43
C ILE A 291 3.04 -11.40 -9.17
N VAL A 292 3.24 -12.54 -8.49
CA VAL A 292 2.53 -12.83 -7.21
C VAL A 292 2.86 -11.79 -6.16
N HIS A 293 4.15 -11.45 -5.99
CA HIS A 293 4.58 -10.43 -5.04
C HIS A 293 3.89 -9.09 -5.32
N THR A 294 3.90 -8.65 -6.56
CA THR A 294 3.27 -7.40 -7.00
C THR A 294 1.75 -7.41 -6.75
N ASP A 295 1.07 -8.49 -7.10
CA ASP A 295 -0.39 -8.62 -6.90
C ASP A 295 -0.74 -8.60 -5.41
N ILE A 296 0.04 -9.26 -4.55
CA ILE A 296 -0.16 -9.25 -3.09
C ILE A 296 0.04 -7.84 -2.52
N VAL A 297 1.08 -7.13 -2.93
CA VAL A 297 1.30 -5.73 -2.53
C VAL A 297 0.11 -4.87 -2.96
N TYR A 298 -0.38 -5.06 -4.18
CA TYR A 298 -1.55 -4.33 -4.69
C TYR A 298 -2.84 -4.62 -3.89
N ILE A 299 -3.10 -5.88 -3.54
CA ILE A 299 -4.24 -6.27 -2.70
C ILE A 299 -4.22 -5.49 -1.39
N PHE A 300 -3.07 -5.43 -0.73
CA PHE A 300 -2.94 -4.72 0.55
C PHE A 300 -3.03 -3.21 0.42
N LEU A 301 -2.50 -2.65 -0.66
CA LEU A 301 -2.68 -1.25 -0.98
C LEU A 301 -4.18 -0.93 -1.08
N LYS A 302 -4.94 -1.71 -1.84
CA LYS A 302 -6.40 -1.51 -1.98
C LYS A 302 -7.17 -1.70 -0.66
N ILE A 303 -6.77 -2.64 0.19
CA ILE A 303 -7.38 -2.82 1.52
C ILE A 303 -7.08 -1.60 2.42
N THR A 304 -5.89 -1.05 2.34
CA THR A 304 -5.53 0.19 3.05
C THR A 304 -6.37 1.38 2.56
N ASP A 305 -6.60 1.47 1.26
CA ASP A 305 -7.46 2.49 0.66
C ASP A 305 -8.90 2.38 1.18
N LEU A 306 -9.45 1.16 1.32
CA LEU A 306 -10.77 0.95 1.90
C LEU A 306 -10.88 1.49 3.34
N PHE A 307 -9.80 1.43 4.11
CA PHE A 307 -9.78 1.96 5.48
C PHE A 307 -9.90 3.48 5.52
N PHE A 308 -9.21 4.18 4.61
CA PHE A 308 -9.35 5.63 4.42
C PHE A 308 -10.74 5.99 3.91
N LEU A 309 -11.14 5.39 2.78
CA LEU A 309 -12.37 5.74 2.06
C LEU A 309 -13.61 5.57 2.94
N ARG A 310 -13.67 4.48 3.73
CA ARG A 310 -14.78 4.29 4.66
C ARG A 310 -14.99 5.48 5.59
N ARG A 311 -13.90 6.06 6.10
CA ARG A 311 -14.00 7.18 7.04
C ARG A 311 -14.28 8.48 6.30
N PHE A 312 -13.61 8.72 5.20
CA PHE A 312 -13.77 9.94 4.43
C PHE A 312 -15.17 10.04 3.79
N LEU A 313 -15.66 8.94 3.19
CA LEU A 313 -16.93 8.94 2.48
C LEU A 313 -18.15 8.88 3.40
N ASP A 314 -18.12 8.02 4.44
CA ASP A 314 -19.29 7.64 5.21
C ASP A 314 -19.52 8.46 6.49
N LYS A 315 -18.55 9.31 6.87
CA LYS A 315 -18.68 10.12 8.07
C LYS A 315 -19.04 11.57 7.74
N ASP A 316 -20.23 11.97 8.14
CA ASP A 316 -20.77 13.31 7.90
C ASP A 316 -19.92 14.41 8.53
N TYR A 317 -19.28 14.10 9.66
CA TYR A 317 -18.39 15.02 10.37
C TYR A 317 -17.02 15.21 9.71
N VAL A 318 -16.64 14.36 8.76
CA VAL A 318 -15.40 14.53 7.98
C VAL A 318 -15.71 15.43 6.79
N THR A 319 -15.44 16.71 6.92
CA THR A 319 -15.71 17.72 5.89
C THR A 319 -14.43 18.24 5.24
N ASN A 320 -13.38 18.48 6.05
CA ASN A 320 -12.07 18.88 5.57
C ASN A 320 -11.05 17.85 6.01
N ALA A 321 -10.21 17.42 5.08
CA ALA A 321 -9.22 16.39 5.35
C ALA A 321 -7.88 16.71 4.69
N ILE A 322 -6.81 16.30 5.34
CA ILE A 322 -5.46 16.21 4.80
C ILE A 322 -5.06 14.74 4.86
N SER A 323 -4.66 14.13 3.73
CA SER A 323 -3.98 12.85 3.70
C SER A 323 -2.52 13.04 3.34
N TYR A 324 -1.62 12.44 4.11
CA TYR A 324 -0.19 12.35 3.81
C TYR A 324 0.15 10.88 3.66
N THR A 325 0.27 10.43 2.41
CA THR A 325 0.36 9.02 2.04
C THR A 325 1.28 8.83 0.86
N GLY A 326 1.76 7.59 0.70
CA GLY A 326 2.51 7.21 -0.49
C GLY A 326 1.75 7.54 -1.78
N ALA A 327 2.48 7.86 -2.84
CA ALA A 327 1.93 8.32 -4.10
C ALA A 327 0.89 7.36 -4.70
N ALA A 328 1.10 6.04 -4.58
CA ALA A 328 0.16 5.03 -5.09
C ALA A 328 -1.22 5.12 -4.40
N HIS A 329 -1.26 5.31 -3.08
CA HIS A 329 -2.51 5.56 -2.34
C HIS A 329 -3.15 6.87 -2.79
N SER A 330 -2.34 7.90 -2.94
CA SER A 330 -2.78 9.25 -3.33
C SER A 330 -3.49 9.24 -4.68
N ILE A 331 -2.91 8.60 -5.68
CA ILE A 331 -3.50 8.44 -7.03
C ILE A 331 -4.81 7.64 -6.97
N ASN A 332 -4.85 6.56 -6.21
CA ASN A 332 -6.08 5.77 -6.02
C ASN A 332 -7.21 6.60 -5.42
N TYR A 333 -6.93 7.43 -4.40
CA TYR A 333 -7.94 8.29 -3.78
C TYR A 333 -8.49 9.30 -4.79
N ILE A 334 -7.62 9.96 -5.55
CA ILE A 334 -8.02 10.94 -6.56
C ILE A 334 -8.89 10.26 -7.63
N ASN A 335 -8.38 9.21 -8.27
CA ASN A 335 -9.11 8.50 -9.31
C ASN A 335 -10.48 8.01 -8.81
N PHE A 336 -10.55 7.39 -7.64
CA PHE A 336 -11.78 6.83 -7.12
C PHE A 336 -12.81 7.90 -6.75
N LEU A 337 -12.39 9.00 -6.14
CA LEU A 337 -13.29 10.10 -5.76
C LEU A 337 -13.82 10.84 -6.99
N VAL A 338 -12.96 11.07 -7.98
CA VAL A 338 -13.36 11.75 -9.23
C VAL A 338 -14.27 10.85 -10.07
N SER A 339 -13.93 9.56 -10.23
CA SER A 339 -14.69 8.62 -11.07
C SER A 339 -16.06 8.26 -10.50
N ASN A 340 -16.19 8.17 -9.17
CA ASN A 340 -17.38 7.58 -8.56
C ASN A 340 -18.23 8.56 -7.74
N PHE A 341 -17.70 9.73 -7.37
CA PHE A 341 -18.36 10.68 -6.47
C PHE A 341 -18.32 12.12 -6.99
N ASP A 342 -17.98 12.30 -8.28
CA ASP A 342 -17.96 13.60 -8.95
C ASP A 342 -17.11 14.68 -8.25
N PHE A 343 -16.11 14.24 -7.47
CA PHE A 343 -15.09 15.15 -6.98
C PHE A 343 -14.31 15.74 -8.14
N LYS A 344 -13.83 16.96 -7.95
CA LYS A 344 -12.97 17.64 -8.92
C LYS A 344 -11.63 17.99 -8.31
N ILE A 345 -10.57 17.78 -9.08
CA ILE A 345 -9.28 18.40 -8.84
C ILE A 345 -9.48 19.90 -9.08
N THR A 346 -9.17 20.71 -8.09
CA THR A 346 -9.32 22.17 -8.15
C THR A 346 -7.99 22.90 -8.12
N HIS A 347 -6.97 22.32 -7.45
CA HIS A 347 -5.62 22.83 -7.37
C HIS A 347 -4.63 21.67 -7.30
N TYR A 348 -3.43 21.90 -7.78
CA TYR A 348 -2.29 20.98 -7.68
C TYR A 348 -0.99 21.78 -7.58
N SER A 349 0.03 21.25 -6.96
CA SER A 349 1.36 21.86 -6.94
C SER A 349 2.19 21.47 -8.16
N TYR A 350 1.92 20.30 -8.74
CA TYR A 350 2.53 19.82 -9.97
C TYR A 350 1.52 19.04 -10.83
N SER A 351 1.52 19.31 -12.14
CA SER A 351 0.87 18.49 -13.17
C SER A 351 1.49 18.80 -14.53
N GLU A 352 1.68 17.77 -15.36
CA GLU A 352 2.04 17.96 -16.77
C GLU A 352 0.85 18.46 -17.61
N GLU A 353 -0.39 18.18 -17.19
CA GLU A 353 -1.60 18.75 -17.78
C GLU A 353 -2.04 19.97 -16.97
N THR A 354 -2.01 21.12 -17.60
CA THR A 354 -2.35 22.41 -16.98
C THR A 354 -3.82 22.78 -17.08
N ASP A 355 -4.54 22.18 -18.03
CA ASP A 355 -5.99 22.36 -18.18
C ASP A 355 -6.72 21.49 -17.14
N LEU A 356 -7.38 22.15 -16.19
CA LEU A 356 -8.11 21.47 -15.11
C LEU A 356 -9.28 20.60 -15.62
N GLU A 357 -9.92 20.95 -16.70
CA GLU A 357 -11.02 20.13 -17.26
C GLU A 357 -10.46 18.84 -17.84
N LYS A 358 -9.38 18.92 -18.62
CA LYS A 358 -8.69 17.75 -19.15
C LYS A 358 -8.11 16.90 -18.05
N LEU A 359 -7.48 17.52 -17.04
CA LEU A 359 -6.96 16.80 -15.89
C LEU A 359 -8.04 16.00 -15.16
N ASN A 360 -9.20 16.60 -14.93
CA ASN A 360 -10.35 15.92 -14.32
C ASN A 360 -10.91 14.81 -15.22
N MET A 361 -10.92 14.98 -16.56
CA MET A 361 -11.28 13.89 -17.47
C MET A 361 -10.32 12.72 -17.42
N ILE A 362 -9.01 12.99 -17.34
CA ILE A 362 -7.98 11.95 -17.18
C ILE A 362 -8.15 11.27 -15.83
N ALA A 363 -8.32 12.03 -14.76
CA ALA A 363 -8.53 11.50 -13.42
C ALA A 363 -9.76 10.57 -13.34
N LYS A 364 -10.78 10.82 -14.14
CA LYS A 364 -11.98 10.00 -14.21
C LYS A 364 -11.80 8.70 -14.98
N ASN A 365 -11.03 8.71 -16.06
CA ASN A 365 -11.06 7.65 -17.06
C ASN A 365 -9.78 6.82 -17.17
N ASP A 366 -8.63 7.34 -16.72
CA ASP A 366 -7.32 6.71 -16.94
C ASP A 366 -6.39 6.94 -15.75
N ILE A 367 -6.36 5.96 -14.84
CA ILE A 367 -5.54 6.01 -13.63
C ILE A 367 -4.03 5.96 -13.96
N TYR A 368 -3.62 5.27 -15.00
CA TYR A 368 -2.21 5.16 -15.39
C TYR A 368 -1.68 6.47 -15.94
N LYS A 369 -2.49 7.11 -16.79
CA LYS A 369 -2.16 8.45 -17.29
C LYS A 369 -2.20 9.49 -16.17
N LEU A 370 -3.16 9.39 -15.24
CA LEU A 370 -3.22 10.26 -14.07
C LEU A 370 -1.96 10.15 -13.22
N ASP A 371 -1.50 8.92 -12.97
CA ASP A 371 -0.28 8.65 -12.23
C ASP A 371 0.91 9.32 -12.91
N PHE A 372 1.07 9.13 -14.21
CA PHE A 372 2.16 9.71 -14.99
C PHE A 372 2.18 11.25 -14.91
N ILE A 373 1.04 11.92 -15.11
CA ILE A 373 0.98 13.40 -15.18
C ILE A 373 1.05 14.10 -13.81
N LEU A 374 0.69 13.43 -12.72
CA LEU A 374 0.78 13.97 -11.37
C LEU A 374 2.11 13.64 -10.67
N HIS A 375 2.93 12.77 -11.28
CA HIS A 375 4.26 12.46 -10.79
C HIS A 375 5.32 13.35 -11.44
N PRO A 376 6.04 14.22 -10.67
CA PRO A 376 7.13 14.97 -11.23
C PRO A 376 8.25 14.04 -11.68
N GLN A 377 8.77 14.24 -12.89
CA GLN A 377 9.89 13.46 -13.44
C GLN A 377 11.14 13.56 -12.55
N LYS A 378 11.38 14.74 -11.95
CA LYS A 378 12.35 14.91 -10.87
C LYS A 378 11.59 14.86 -9.56
N LEU A 379 11.91 13.89 -8.73
CA LEU A 379 11.28 13.70 -7.42
C LEU A 379 11.81 14.74 -6.41
N ILE A 380 11.58 16.03 -6.71
CA ILE A 380 11.93 17.11 -5.80
C ILE A 380 10.85 17.17 -4.71
N GLN A 381 11.27 17.05 -3.45
CA GLN A 381 10.38 17.10 -2.30
C GLN A 381 10.03 18.55 -1.93
N CYS A 382 9.47 19.24 -2.91
CA CYS A 382 9.06 20.65 -2.83
C CYS A 382 7.74 20.85 -3.53
N SER A 383 6.74 21.35 -2.82
CA SER A 383 5.41 21.65 -3.37
C SER A 383 5.06 23.12 -3.18
N ASP A 384 4.58 23.78 -4.23
CA ASP A 384 4.09 25.16 -4.15
C ASP A 384 2.58 25.20 -3.89
N LEU A 385 2.22 25.72 -2.73
CA LEU A 385 0.83 25.95 -2.34
C LEU A 385 0.39 27.42 -2.44
N SER A 386 1.07 28.27 -3.20
CA SER A 386 0.72 29.68 -3.33
C SER A 386 -0.65 29.91 -3.96
N SER A 387 -1.06 29.05 -4.89
CA SER A 387 -2.36 29.10 -5.57
C SER A 387 -3.52 28.48 -4.78
N PHE A 388 -3.23 27.76 -3.66
CA PHE A 388 -4.26 27.05 -2.91
C PHE A 388 -5.06 28.00 -2.02
N PRO A 389 -6.37 27.73 -1.81
CA PRO A 389 -7.21 28.53 -0.92
C PRO A 389 -6.65 28.58 0.52
N THR A 390 -6.61 29.78 1.08
CA THR A 390 -6.09 30.01 2.46
C THR A 390 -7.18 29.83 3.53
N ASP A 391 -8.43 29.82 3.15
CA ASP A 391 -9.62 29.81 4.01
C ASP A 391 -10.29 28.44 4.15
N ASP A 392 -9.77 27.42 3.49
CA ASP A 392 -10.36 26.07 3.59
C ASP A 392 -10.37 25.55 5.04
N PHE A 393 -9.39 25.90 5.81
CA PHE A 393 -9.25 25.47 7.22
C PHE A 393 -9.57 26.58 8.23
N ASN A 394 -9.83 27.80 7.80
CA ASN A 394 -10.12 28.97 8.63
C ASN A 394 -11.62 29.29 8.71
#